data_adaa51fed9aa52efa6a12e1b1f2bd6e3
#
_entry.id   adaa51fed9aa52efa6a12e1b1f2bd6e3
#
_cell.length_a   1.000
_cell.length_b   1.000
_cell.length_c   1.000
_cell.angle_alpha   90.00
_cell.angle_beta   90.00
_cell.angle_gamma   90.00
#
_symmetry.space_group_name_H-M   'P 1'
#
loop_
_entity.id
_entity.type
_entity.pdbx_description
1 polymer ?
#
loop_
_entity_poly.entity_id
_entity_poly.type
_entity_poly.pdbx_seq_one_letter_code
_entity_poly.pdbx_strand_id
1 'polypeptide(L)'
;IQTAKSENGRFIVFKTDNELWSFDQKEKKAVNIFSFRSETDRIRASHDDYDIKILSADDSGNVDFVVYGYMNRGRHEGYNGITYCRYNSQDQSNEEIFFIPIVNNYENIKLELDELCAMSDSGVIYIKQDDSVYAIDGISQELMTVATGLGEHRFASSYDQTKIAWLDGETDGENSIKLMDIESGNTNTISAESGKVLNVIGFYNNDLIYGERHVGDNRIINGRIQGRPISDLHIVDPQLNSVMDYSKEGLYFEDIRIDGDRIRLAQYKKGEGSNEYSFVSRDTIVSSEEEADLYTNYISSSDTDTKKRIY
;
A
#
# COMPACT_ATOMS: atom_id res chain seq x y z
N ILE A 1 -6.21 3.37 -13.78
CA ILE A 1 -5.39 2.43 -14.60
C ILE A 1 -4.01 2.42 -13.99
N GLN A 2 -3.51 1.25 -13.55
CA GLN A 2 -2.15 1.13 -13.06
C GLN A 2 -1.18 1.23 -14.24
N THR A 3 -0.15 2.05 -14.08
CA THR A 3 0.92 2.22 -15.06
C THR A 3 2.28 2.19 -14.36
N ALA A 4 3.30 1.68 -15.05
CA ALA A 4 4.69 1.82 -14.67
C ALA A 4 5.49 2.33 -15.88
N LYS A 5 6.61 2.96 -15.59
CA LYS A 5 7.48 3.55 -16.62
C LYS A 5 8.93 3.17 -16.32
N SER A 6 9.68 2.77 -17.35
CA SER A 6 11.11 2.55 -17.19
C SER A 6 11.82 3.86 -16.80
N GLU A 7 12.98 3.78 -16.15
CA GLU A 7 13.73 4.94 -15.63
C GLU A 7 14.02 5.96 -16.75
N ASN A 8 14.48 5.51 -17.91
CA ASN A 8 14.73 6.38 -19.07
C ASN A 8 13.46 6.82 -19.80
N GLY A 9 12.30 6.34 -19.38
CA GLY A 9 10.98 6.67 -19.92
C GLY A 9 10.65 6.05 -21.28
N ARG A 10 11.47 5.13 -21.79
CA ARG A 10 11.25 4.51 -23.08
C ARG A 10 10.05 3.56 -23.08
N PHE A 11 9.92 2.74 -22.04
CA PHE A 11 8.85 1.76 -21.93
C PHE A 11 7.78 2.25 -20.95
N ILE A 12 6.52 2.19 -21.39
CA ILE A 12 5.35 2.44 -20.56
C ILE A 12 4.56 1.15 -20.49
N VAL A 13 4.44 0.61 -19.28
CA VAL A 13 3.65 -0.58 -19.00
C VAL A 13 2.31 -0.15 -18.43
N PHE A 14 1.23 -0.74 -18.91
CA PHE A 14 -0.11 -0.42 -18.46
C PHE A 14 -1.04 -1.63 -18.49
N LYS A 15 -1.99 -1.62 -17.59
CA LYS A 15 -3.03 -2.65 -17.47
C LYS A 15 -4.32 -2.16 -18.12
N THR A 16 -4.96 -3.00 -18.93
CA THR A 16 -6.32 -2.80 -19.45
C THR A 16 -7.16 -4.03 -19.12
N ASP A 17 -8.24 -3.87 -18.38
CA ASP A 17 -9.06 -4.99 -17.90
C ASP A 17 -8.14 -6.10 -17.32
N ASN A 18 -8.10 -7.28 -17.97
CA ASN A 18 -7.32 -8.44 -17.55
C ASN A 18 -6.09 -8.69 -18.43
N GLU A 19 -5.54 -7.64 -19.03
CA GLU A 19 -4.38 -7.72 -19.91
C GLU A 19 -3.30 -6.73 -19.50
N LEU A 20 -2.05 -7.13 -19.67
CA LEU A 20 -0.87 -6.31 -19.45
C LEU A 20 -0.19 -6.00 -20.77
N TRP A 21 0.10 -4.73 -20.99
CA TRP A 21 0.70 -4.22 -22.22
C TRP A 21 1.95 -3.40 -21.92
N SER A 22 2.93 -3.46 -22.82
CA SER A 22 4.08 -2.56 -22.86
C SER A 22 4.07 -1.76 -24.16
N PHE A 23 4.33 -0.45 -24.05
CA PHE A 23 4.48 0.45 -25.18
C PHE A 23 5.92 0.98 -25.23
N ASP A 24 6.64 0.67 -26.32
CA ASP A 24 7.95 1.25 -26.62
C ASP A 24 7.73 2.61 -27.32
N GLN A 25 8.06 3.70 -26.62
CA GLN A 25 7.90 5.06 -27.15
C GLN A 25 8.82 5.35 -28.35
N LYS A 26 9.99 4.72 -28.41
CA LYS A 26 10.96 4.88 -29.49
C LYS A 26 10.50 4.18 -30.77
N GLU A 27 10.10 2.93 -30.66
CA GLU A 27 9.63 2.12 -31.80
C GLU A 27 8.14 2.34 -32.09
N LYS A 28 7.42 3.08 -31.23
CA LYS A 28 5.96 3.33 -31.29
C LYS A 28 5.15 2.04 -31.44
N LYS A 29 5.56 1.02 -30.69
CA LYS A 29 4.97 -0.32 -30.76
C LYS A 29 4.42 -0.73 -29.41
N ALA A 30 3.19 -1.24 -29.39
CA ALA A 30 2.60 -1.90 -28.24
C ALA A 30 2.74 -3.42 -28.36
N VAL A 31 3.07 -4.08 -27.25
CA VAL A 31 3.17 -5.53 -27.14
C VAL A 31 2.28 -5.98 -25.99
N ASN A 32 1.41 -6.98 -26.21
CA ASN A 32 0.70 -7.65 -25.13
C ASN A 32 1.70 -8.53 -24.38
N ILE A 33 1.92 -8.22 -23.10
CA ILE A 33 2.84 -8.96 -22.23
C ILE A 33 2.13 -10.19 -21.65
N PHE A 34 0.90 -9.99 -21.18
CA PHE A 34 0.17 -11.02 -20.47
C PHE A 34 -1.34 -10.89 -20.69
N SER A 35 -1.97 -12.03 -20.96
CA SER A 35 -3.42 -12.14 -21.03
C SER A 35 -3.83 -13.55 -20.62
N PHE A 36 -4.83 -13.65 -19.75
CA PHE A 36 -5.46 -14.93 -19.49
C PHE A 36 -6.51 -15.33 -20.55
N ARG A 37 -6.89 -14.41 -21.44
CA ARG A 37 -7.92 -14.69 -22.45
C ARG A 37 -7.32 -15.46 -23.61
N SER A 38 -7.82 -16.68 -23.85
CA SER A 38 -7.69 -17.31 -25.16
C SER A 38 -8.91 -16.95 -26.02
N GLU A 39 -8.75 -16.87 -27.34
CA GLU A 39 -9.86 -16.59 -28.27
C GLU A 39 -11.04 -17.58 -28.16
N THR A 40 -10.80 -18.75 -27.58
CA THR A 40 -11.79 -19.84 -27.42
C THR A 40 -12.56 -19.82 -26.11
N ASP A 41 -12.15 -18.99 -25.12
CA ASP A 41 -12.65 -19.08 -23.74
C ASP A 41 -13.65 -18.01 -23.31
N ARG A 42 -14.44 -17.46 -24.24
CA ARG A 42 -15.46 -16.43 -23.94
C ARG A 42 -16.45 -16.82 -22.83
N ILE A 43 -16.66 -18.11 -22.58
CA ILE A 43 -17.63 -18.62 -21.58
C ILE A 43 -17.02 -18.63 -20.17
N ARG A 44 -15.69 -18.77 -20.03
CA ARG A 44 -15.02 -18.77 -18.71
C ARG A 44 -14.76 -17.37 -18.17
N ALA A 45 -14.77 -16.36 -19.02
CA ALA A 45 -14.46 -14.97 -18.67
C ALA A 45 -15.48 -14.30 -17.72
N SER A 46 -16.64 -14.90 -17.49
CA SER A 46 -17.67 -14.37 -16.58
C SER A 46 -17.40 -14.64 -15.09
N HIS A 47 -16.32 -15.37 -14.76
CA HIS A 47 -15.93 -15.74 -13.40
C HIS A 47 -14.44 -15.52 -13.17
N ASP A 48 -13.88 -14.49 -13.80
CA ASP A 48 -12.46 -14.15 -13.66
C ASP A 48 -12.26 -13.29 -12.41
N ASP A 49 -12.19 -13.94 -11.22
CA ASP A 49 -11.90 -13.30 -9.93
C ASP A 49 -10.38 -13.21 -9.74
N TYR A 50 -9.70 -12.53 -10.67
CA TYR A 50 -8.26 -12.27 -10.60
C TYR A 50 -7.92 -10.89 -11.15
N ASP A 51 -6.73 -10.38 -10.78
CA ASP A 51 -6.20 -9.12 -11.29
C ASP A 51 -4.67 -9.18 -11.44
N ILE A 52 -4.11 -8.15 -12.05
CA ILE A 52 -2.68 -8.00 -12.31
C ILE A 52 -2.19 -6.74 -11.61
N LYS A 53 -1.03 -6.82 -10.96
CA LYS A 53 -0.33 -5.66 -10.41
C LYS A 53 1.08 -5.58 -11.00
N ILE A 54 1.44 -4.41 -11.53
CA ILE A 54 2.75 -4.13 -12.08
C ILE A 54 3.68 -3.81 -10.91
N LEU A 55 4.84 -4.45 -10.85
CA LEU A 55 5.86 -4.20 -9.84
C LEU A 55 6.96 -3.28 -10.37
N SER A 56 7.51 -3.59 -11.55
CA SER A 56 8.57 -2.78 -12.16
C SER A 56 8.58 -2.89 -13.69
N ALA A 57 9.25 -1.93 -14.32
CA ALA A 57 9.63 -1.98 -15.74
C ALA A 57 11.04 -1.43 -15.88
N ASP A 58 11.93 -2.19 -16.51
CA ASP A 58 13.31 -1.78 -16.72
C ASP A 58 13.54 -1.11 -18.09
N ASP A 59 14.75 -0.55 -18.26
CA ASP A 59 15.15 0.16 -19.49
C ASP A 59 15.39 -0.77 -20.70
N SER A 60 15.40 -2.07 -20.47
CA SER A 60 15.44 -3.10 -21.51
C SER A 60 14.05 -3.53 -21.98
N GLY A 61 13.01 -3.10 -21.27
CA GLY A 61 11.60 -3.45 -21.52
C GLY A 61 11.16 -4.74 -20.86
N ASN A 62 11.95 -5.28 -19.91
CA ASN A 62 11.49 -6.37 -19.05
C ASN A 62 10.50 -5.82 -18.03
N VAL A 63 9.59 -6.67 -17.59
CA VAL A 63 8.52 -6.26 -16.66
C VAL A 63 8.34 -7.32 -15.59
N ASP A 64 8.35 -6.88 -14.34
CA ASP A 64 7.98 -7.69 -13.19
C ASP A 64 6.54 -7.39 -12.79
N PHE A 65 5.74 -8.41 -12.60
CA PHE A 65 4.33 -8.25 -12.23
C PHE A 65 3.82 -9.45 -11.44
N VAL A 66 2.75 -9.24 -10.70
CA VAL A 66 2.01 -10.33 -10.05
C VAL A 66 0.64 -10.48 -10.65
N VAL A 67 0.18 -11.72 -10.74
CA VAL A 67 -1.19 -12.10 -11.01
C VAL A 67 -1.76 -12.68 -9.72
N TYR A 68 -2.89 -12.21 -9.27
CA TYR A 68 -3.46 -12.61 -7.99
C TYR A 68 -4.97 -12.83 -8.06
N GLY A 69 -5.47 -13.71 -7.20
CA GLY A 69 -6.87 -14.10 -7.13
C GLY A 69 -7.08 -15.57 -7.44
N TYR A 70 -8.25 -15.90 -8.00
CA TYR A 70 -8.60 -17.27 -8.35
C TYR A 70 -8.03 -17.66 -9.71
N MET A 71 -7.15 -18.67 -9.70
CA MET A 71 -6.54 -19.20 -10.92
C MET A 71 -7.53 -20.14 -11.60
N ASN A 72 -8.28 -19.62 -12.55
CA ASN A 72 -9.33 -20.38 -13.27
C ASN A 72 -8.77 -21.23 -14.43
N ARG A 73 -7.45 -21.20 -14.66
CA ARG A 73 -6.74 -21.94 -15.72
C ARG A 73 -5.23 -22.04 -15.44
N GLY A 74 -4.57 -22.89 -16.20
CA GLY A 74 -3.12 -23.05 -16.13
C GLY A 74 -2.70 -24.03 -15.04
N ARG A 75 -1.40 -23.93 -14.66
CA ARG A 75 -0.78 -24.85 -13.72
C ARG A 75 -1.41 -24.84 -12.32
N HIS A 76 -1.94 -23.70 -11.90
CA HIS A 76 -2.52 -23.49 -10.58
C HIS A 76 -4.06 -23.43 -10.61
N GLU A 77 -4.69 -23.99 -11.64
CA GLU A 77 -6.15 -24.01 -11.76
C GLU A 77 -6.81 -24.57 -10.49
N GLY A 78 -7.79 -23.84 -9.97
CA GLY A 78 -8.56 -24.22 -8.79
C GLY A 78 -8.06 -23.64 -7.47
N TYR A 79 -6.96 -22.89 -7.48
CA TYR A 79 -6.40 -22.25 -6.28
C TYR A 79 -6.56 -20.73 -6.33
N ASN A 80 -6.79 -20.12 -5.16
CA ASN A 80 -6.52 -18.72 -4.95
C ASN A 80 -5.03 -18.53 -4.63
N GLY A 81 -4.45 -17.44 -5.08
CA GLY A 81 -3.05 -17.17 -4.76
C GLY A 81 -2.47 -15.97 -5.47
N ILE A 82 -1.17 -15.82 -5.32
CA ILE A 82 -0.35 -14.78 -5.94
C ILE A 82 0.73 -15.47 -6.76
N THR A 83 0.78 -15.17 -8.05
CA THR A 83 1.83 -15.64 -8.96
C THR A 83 2.73 -14.47 -9.32
N TYR A 84 4.02 -14.56 -9.02
CA TYR A 84 5.01 -13.61 -9.52
C TYR A 84 5.54 -14.07 -10.87
N CYS A 85 5.48 -13.16 -11.83
CA CYS A 85 5.91 -13.38 -13.20
C CYS A 85 6.91 -12.31 -13.63
N ARG A 86 7.85 -12.72 -14.49
CA ARG A 86 8.79 -11.84 -15.20
C ARG A 86 8.60 -11.97 -16.69
N TYR A 87 8.37 -10.85 -17.36
CA TYR A 87 8.40 -10.78 -18.82
C TYR A 87 9.80 -10.42 -19.31
N ASN A 88 10.33 -11.21 -20.23
CA ASN A 88 11.57 -10.93 -20.93
C ASN A 88 11.24 -10.33 -22.30
N SER A 89 11.71 -9.09 -22.54
CA SER A 89 11.42 -8.33 -23.77
C SER A 89 12.15 -8.89 -25.00
N GLN A 90 13.32 -9.52 -24.82
CA GLN A 90 14.12 -10.09 -25.92
C GLN A 90 13.46 -11.34 -26.49
N ASP A 91 13.03 -12.23 -25.62
CA ASP A 91 12.43 -13.51 -26.01
C ASP A 91 10.91 -13.40 -26.15
N GLN A 92 10.32 -12.28 -25.74
CA GLN A 92 8.87 -12.04 -25.66
C GLN A 92 8.15 -13.17 -24.91
N SER A 93 8.74 -13.60 -23.81
CA SER A 93 8.26 -14.73 -23.00
C SER A 93 7.99 -14.31 -21.57
N ASN A 94 7.02 -14.96 -20.94
CA ASN A 94 6.75 -14.85 -19.52
C ASN A 94 7.32 -16.07 -18.80
N GLU A 95 7.99 -15.82 -17.70
CA GLU A 95 8.42 -16.81 -16.74
C GLU A 95 7.65 -16.64 -15.43
N GLU A 96 7.04 -17.73 -14.95
CA GLU A 96 6.50 -17.79 -13.60
C GLU A 96 7.66 -18.11 -12.64
N ILE A 97 7.94 -17.17 -11.72
CA ILE A 97 9.03 -17.32 -10.77
C ILE A 97 8.58 -18.13 -9.56
N PHE A 98 7.43 -17.76 -8.96
CA PHE A 98 6.82 -18.52 -7.87
C PHE A 98 5.31 -18.35 -7.82
N PHE A 99 4.65 -19.27 -7.11
CA PHE A 99 3.24 -19.22 -6.76
C PHE A 99 3.05 -19.41 -5.26
N ILE A 100 2.28 -18.53 -4.64
CA ILE A 100 1.89 -18.61 -3.23
C ILE A 100 0.40 -18.91 -3.18
N PRO A 101 -0.01 -20.11 -2.74
CA PRO A 101 -1.42 -20.41 -2.52
C PRO A 101 -1.94 -19.63 -1.29
N ILE A 102 -3.10 -19.02 -1.43
CA ILE A 102 -3.75 -18.25 -0.36
C ILE A 102 -5.15 -18.80 -0.14
N VAL A 103 -5.55 -18.92 1.12
CA VAL A 103 -6.88 -19.45 1.49
C VAL A 103 -7.97 -18.39 1.29
N ASN A 104 -7.62 -17.11 1.38
CA ASN A 104 -8.54 -15.99 1.22
C ASN A 104 -9.16 -15.91 -0.19
N ASN A 105 -10.32 -15.30 -0.29
CA ASN A 105 -10.96 -15.02 -1.58
C ASN A 105 -10.27 -13.85 -2.29
N TYR A 106 -10.60 -13.67 -3.58
CA TYR A 106 -10.05 -12.61 -4.43
C TYR A 106 -10.15 -11.20 -3.82
N GLU A 107 -11.32 -10.85 -3.28
CA GLU A 107 -11.55 -9.50 -2.74
C GLU A 107 -10.63 -9.19 -1.55
N ASN A 108 -10.41 -10.17 -0.67
CA ASN A 108 -9.49 -10.01 0.45
C ASN A 108 -8.04 -9.92 -0.02
N ILE A 109 -7.61 -10.79 -0.94
CA ILE A 109 -6.26 -10.72 -1.52
C ILE A 109 -6.04 -9.35 -2.18
N LYS A 110 -7.02 -8.86 -2.91
CA LYS A 110 -6.95 -7.55 -3.54
C LYS A 110 -6.76 -6.42 -2.53
N LEU A 111 -7.57 -6.38 -1.48
CA LEU A 111 -7.45 -5.37 -0.42
C LEU A 111 -6.07 -5.39 0.24
N GLU A 112 -5.54 -6.57 0.54
CA GLU A 112 -4.22 -6.74 1.16
C GLU A 112 -3.09 -6.29 0.23
N LEU A 113 -3.15 -6.63 -1.06
CA LEU A 113 -2.16 -6.20 -2.04
C LEU A 113 -2.30 -4.72 -2.42
N ASP A 114 -3.50 -4.15 -2.31
CA ASP A 114 -3.71 -2.70 -2.46
C ASP A 114 -3.07 -1.94 -1.28
N GLU A 115 -3.02 -2.55 -0.08
CA GLU A 115 -2.26 -1.99 1.05
C GLU A 115 -0.75 -2.11 0.82
N LEU A 116 -0.24 -3.30 0.43
CA LEU A 116 1.18 -3.47 0.11
C LEU A 116 1.41 -4.65 -0.86
N CYS A 117 1.91 -4.31 -2.03
CA CYS A 117 2.57 -5.23 -2.94
C CYS A 117 3.56 -4.42 -3.79
N ALA A 118 4.81 -4.39 -3.40
CA ALA A 118 5.86 -3.58 -4.01
C ALA A 118 7.15 -4.37 -4.11
N MET A 119 8.07 -3.91 -4.97
CA MET A 119 9.36 -4.56 -5.17
C MET A 119 10.48 -3.55 -4.92
N SER A 120 11.53 -3.99 -4.21
CA SER A 120 12.75 -3.21 -4.02
C SER A 120 13.65 -3.22 -5.25
N ASP A 121 14.63 -2.34 -5.28
CA ASP A 121 15.67 -2.31 -6.32
C ASP A 121 16.49 -3.60 -6.38
N SER A 122 16.61 -4.30 -5.25
CA SER A 122 17.29 -5.60 -5.18
C SER A 122 16.43 -6.79 -5.64
N GLY A 123 15.17 -6.58 -6.04
CA GLY A 123 14.27 -7.62 -6.51
C GLY A 123 13.54 -8.37 -5.38
N VAL A 124 13.52 -7.84 -4.17
CA VAL A 124 12.72 -8.39 -3.05
C VAL A 124 11.30 -7.85 -3.15
N ILE A 125 10.33 -8.75 -3.13
CA ILE A 125 8.90 -8.41 -3.19
C ILE A 125 8.34 -8.38 -1.78
N TYR A 126 7.72 -7.26 -1.41
CA TYR A 126 7.03 -7.07 -0.14
C TYR A 126 5.52 -7.17 -0.36
N ILE A 127 4.88 -8.04 0.40
CA ILE A 127 3.43 -8.20 0.37
C ILE A 127 2.85 -8.15 1.79
N LYS A 128 1.68 -7.51 1.92
CA LYS A 128 0.87 -7.65 3.13
C LYS A 128 -0.11 -8.80 2.92
N GLN A 129 -0.20 -9.68 3.91
CA GLN A 129 -1.20 -10.74 3.97
C GLN A 129 -1.65 -10.94 5.41
N ASP A 130 -2.96 -10.94 5.63
CA ASP A 130 -3.58 -10.97 6.94
C ASP A 130 -3.01 -9.85 7.85
N ASP A 131 -2.42 -10.20 8.98
CA ASP A 131 -1.83 -9.27 9.93
C ASP A 131 -0.29 -9.19 9.82
N SER A 132 0.28 -9.56 8.69
CA SER A 132 1.73 -9.69 8.52
C SER A 132 2.23 -9.08 7.21
N VAL A 133 3.48 -8.61 7.21
CA VAL A 133 4.24 -8.26 6.01
C VAL A 133 5.32 -9.31 5.78
N TYR A 134 5.37 -9.80 4.57
CA TYR A 134 6.36 -10.76 4.10
C TYR A 134 7.25 -10.13 3.04
N ALA A 135 8.54 -10.49 3.08
CA ALA A 135 9.51 -10.21 2.04
C ALA A 135 9.87 -11.51 1.34
N ILE A 136 9.86 -11.51 0.01
CA ILE A 136 10.15 -12.68 -0.82
C ILE A 136 11.26 -12.29 -1.77
N ASP A 137 12.41 -12.96 -1.66
CA ASP A 137 13.50 -12.76 -2.61
C ASP A 137 13.12 -13.37 -3.97
N GLY A 138 13.12 -12.55 -5.02
CA GLY A 138 12.72 -12.95 -6.36
C GLY A 138 13.69 -13.93 -7.05
N ILE A 139 14.88 -14.15 -6.49
CA ILE A 139 15.91 -15.06 -7.05
C ILE A 139 15.94 -16.36 -6.25
N SER A 140 16.17 -16.26 -4.92
CA SER A 140 16.28 -17.44 -4.05
C SER A 140 14.92 -18.05 -3.69
N GLN A 141 13.84 -17.27 -3.85
CA GLN A 141 12.48 -17.60 -3.43
C GLN A 141 12.35 -17.80 -1.90
N GLU A 142 13.31 -17.29 -1.15
CA GLU A 142 13.23 -17.31 0.30
C GLU A 142 12.19 -16.32 0.80
N LEU A 143 11.33 -16.77 1.71
CA LEU A 143 10.30 -15.97 2.34
C LEU A 143 10.74 -15.61 3.76
N MET A 144 10.70 -14.32 4.08
CA MET A 144 10.98 -13.79 5.41
C MET A 144 9.77 -13.01 5.93
N THR A 145 9.52 -13.09 7.22
CA THR A 145 8.53 -12.25 7.88
C THR A 145 9.20 -10.95 8.32
N VAL A 146 8.68 -9.82 7.85
CA VAL A 146 9.18 -8.47 8.18
C VAL A 146 8.51 -7.95 9.45
N ALA A 147 7.18 -8.09 9.52
CA ALA A 147 6.38 -7.62 10.64
C ALA A 147 5.13 -8.50 10.82
N THR A 148 4.63 -8.56 12.06
CA THR A 148 3.42 -9.31 12.44
C THR A 148 2.55 -8.51 13.39
N GLY A 149 1.29 -8.94 13.57
CA GLY A 149 0.35 -8.28 14.48
C GLY A 149 -0.09 -6.91 13.97
N LEU A 150 -0.21 -6.76 12.66
CA LEU A 150 -0.49 -5.51 11.95
C LEU A 150 -2.00 -5.25 11.86
N GLY A 151 -2.64 -5.08 13.01
CA GLY A 151 -4.04 -4.69 13.11
C GLY A 151 -4.25 -3.18 12.86
N GLU A 152 -5.45 -2.72 13.15
CA GLU A 152 -5.85 -1.31 13.03
C GLU A 152 -4.89 -0.38 13.80
N HIS A 153 -4.50 0.73 13.20
CA HIS A 153 -3.53 1.72 13.71
C HIS A 153 -2.12 1.16 14.01
N ARG A 154 -1.78 0.03 13.43
CA ARG A 154 -0.46 -0.60 13.60
C ARG A 154 0.36 -0.68 12.32
N PHE A 155 -0.25 -0.40 11.17
CA PHE A 155 0.40 -0.45 9.86
C PHE A 155 -0.16 0.63 8.95
N ALA A 156 0.71 1.17 8.09
CA ALA A 156 0.35 1.98 6.95
C ALA A 156 1.39 1.82 5.84
N SER A 157 0.97 2.07 4.61
CA SER A 157 1.83 2.24 3.44
C SER A 157 1.59 3.61 2.81
N SER A 158 2.63 4.18 2.16
CA SER A 158 2.45 5.35 1.31
C SER A 158 1.61 5.00 0.08
N TYR A 159 1.02 6.00 -0.56
CA TYR A 159 0.16 5.80 -1.72
C TYR A 159 0.86 5.07 -2.89
N ASP A 160 2.13 5.39 -3.11
CA ASP A 160 2.99 4.75 -4.11
C ASP A 160 3.61 3.43 -3.65
N GLN A 161 3.36 3.04 -2.39
CA GLN A 161 3.91 1.85 -1.75
C GLN A 161 5.44 1.79 -1.69
N THR A 162 6.11 2.95 -1.76
CA THR A 162 7.57 3.03 -1.59
C THR A 162 7.99 3.09 -0.12
N LYS A 163 7.07 3.42 0.78
CA LYS A 163 7.29 3.50 2.23
C LYS A 163 6.24 2.71 2.98
N ILE A 164 6.67 2.04 4.04
CA ILE A 164 5.77 1.39 5.00
C ILE A 164 6.16 1.77 6.42
N ALA A 165 5.17 1.85 7.29
CA ALA A 165 5.39 2.03 8.72
C ALA A 165 4.58 1.02 9.52
N TRP A 166 5.16 0.48 10.58
CA TRP A 166 4.44 -0.42 11.48
C TRP A 166 4.82 -0.21 12.93
N LEU A 167 3.88 -0.54 13.80
CA LEU A 167 4.07 -0.51 15.24
C LEU A 167 4.75 -1.82 15.69
N ASP A 168 5.93 -1.69 16.28
CA ASP A 168 6.68 -2.76 16.91
C ASP A 168 6.51 -2.66 18.43
N GLY A 169 6.09 -3.75 19.08
CA GLY A 169 5.75 -3.78 20.50
C GLY A 169 4.25 -3.80 20.79
N GLU A 170 3.87 -3.41 21.99
CA GLU A 170 2.49 -3.50 22.49
C GLU A 170 1.68 -2.25 22.20
N THR A 171 0.37 -2.40 21.95
CA THR A 171 -0.51 -1.27 21.68
C THR A 171 -0.69 -0.33 22.89
N ASP A 172 -0.74 -0.88 24.08
CA ASP A 172 -0.93 -0.13 25.33
C ASP A 172 0.28 -0.25 26.28
N GLY A 173 1.44 -0.68 25.75
CA GLY A 173 2.70 -0.84 26.46
C GLY A 173 3.86 -0.18 25.72
N GLU A 174 5.07 -0.57 26.04
CA GLU A 174 6.27 -0.07 25.37
C GLU A 174 6.26 -0.44 23.89
N ASN A 175 6.40 0.56 23.02
CA ASN A 175 6.40 0.36 21.60
C ASN A 175 7.31 1.36 20.86
N SER A 176 7.51 1.07 19.58
CA SER A 176 8.20 1.94 18.63
C SER A 176 7.54 1.84 17.25
N ILE A 177 7.74 2.82 16.40
CA ILE A 177 7.36 2.75 15.00
C ILE A 177 8.62 2.47 14.18
N LYS A 178 8.53 1.48 13.30
CA LYS A 178 9.49 1.21 12.24
C LYS A 178 9.01 1.87 10.96
N LEU A 179 9.86 2.70 10.35
CA LEU A 179 9.62 3.33 9.05
C LEU A 179 10.62 2.76 8.06
N MET A 180 10.15 2.03 7.07
CA MET A 180 10.97 1.34 6.08
C MET A 180 10.80 1.95 4.70
N ASP A 181 11.91 2.15 4.04
CA ASP A 181 12.01 2.44 2.63
C ASP A 181 12.06 1.13 1.85
N ILE A 182 11.07 0.88 1.01
CA ILE A 182 10.95 -0.39 0.26
C ILE A 182 12.05 -0.54 -0.78
N GLU A 183 12.42 0.51 -1.48
CA GLU A 183 13.41 0.47 -2.55
C GLU A 183 14.78 0.04 -2.03
N SER A 184 15.23 0.67 -0.94
CA SER A 184 16.53 0.39 -0.35
C SER A 184 16.52 -0.70 0.72
N GLY A 185 15.36 -1.03 1.28
CA GLY A 185 15.22 -1.92 2.44
C GLY A 185 15.65 -1.31 3.78
N ASN A 186 16.04 -0.03 3.82
CA ASN A 186 16.47 0.64 5.03
C ASN A 186 15.31 0.92 5.98
N THR A 187 15.53 0.74 7.28
CA THR A 187 14.51 0.95 8.31
C THR A 187 14.99 1.92 9.37
N ASN A 188 14.21 2.97 9.61
CA ASN A 188 14.38 3.92 10.70
C ASN A 188 13.43 3.56 11.86
N THR A 189 13.73 4.02 13.08
CA THR A 189 12.94 3.72 14.29
C THR A 189 12.60 4.99 15.05
N ILE A 190 11.31 5.16 15.36
CA ILE A 190 10.79 6.19 16.26
C ILE A 190 10.43 5.49 17.56
N SER A 191 11.05 5.87 18.69
CA SER A 191 10.77 5.29 20.00
C SER A 191 9.84 6.20 20.79
N ALA A 192 8.88 5.59 21.50
CA ALA A 192 8.02 6.33 22.41
C ALA A 192 8.82 6.89 23.60
N GLU A 193 8.42 8.06 24.09
CA GLU A 193 8.89 8.58 25.36
C GLU A 193 8.36 7.74 26.53
N SER A 194 9.06 7.81 27.68
CA SER A 194 8.63 7.09 28.88
C SER A 194 7.20 7.48 29.31
N GLY A 195 6.34 6.48 29.47
CA GLY A 195 4.93 6.67 29.84
C GLY A 195 4.01 7.02 28.66
N LYS A 196 4.54 7.03 27.43
CA LYS A 196 3.80 7.25 26.20
C LYS A 196 3.83 6.02 25.30
N VAL A 197 2.91 5.97 24.37
CA VAL A 197 2.80 4.96 23.32
C VAL A 197 2.47 5.62 21.99
N LEU A 198 2.94 5.00 20.92
CA LEU A 198 2.77 5.49 19.55
C LEU A 198 1.65 4.73 18.82
N ASN A 199 1.03 5.38 17.86
CA ASN A 199 0.05 4.81 16.95
C ASN A 199 0.41 5.21 15.51
N VAL A 200 0.43 4.27 14.59
CA VAL A 200 0.55 4.56 13.15
C VAL A 200 -0.79 5.08 12.65
N ILE A 201 -0.80 6.22 11.95
CA ILE A 201 -2.02 6.81 11.39
C ILE A 201 -2.06 6.63 9.88
N GLY A 202 -0.98 6.98 9.19
CA GLY A 202 -0.92 6.89 7.74
C GLY A 202 0.24 7.67 7.15
N PHE A 203 0.12 7.94 5.85
CA PHE A 203 1.06 8.77 5.12
C PHE A 203 0.35 9.92 4.41
N TYR A 204 1.00 11.05 4.39
CA TYR A 204 0.69 12.14 3.47
C TYR A 204 1.86 12.27 2.50
N ASN A 205 1.61 11.99 1.21
CA ASN A 205 2.68 11.71 0.26
C ASN A 205 3.60 10.60 0.81
N ASN A 206 4.87 10.92 1.07
CA ASN A 206 5.85 10.00 1.67
C ASN A 206 6.18 10.34 3.13
N ASP A 207 5.50 11.33 3.72
CA ASP A 207 5.68 11.71 5.12
C ASP A 207 4.80 10.87 6.03
N LEU A 208 5.38 10.32 7.07
CA LEU A 208 4.67 9.49 8.03
C LEU A 208 3.89 10.37 9.02
N ILE A 209 2.60 10.05 9.19
CA ILE A 209 1.74 10.61 10.22
C ILE A 209 1.58 9.58 11.33
N TYR A 210 1.94 9.96 12.55
CA TYR A 210 1.74 9.12 13.71
C TYR A 210 1.21 9.93 14.90
N GLY A 211 0.58 9.23 15.83
CA GLY A 211 0.05 9.79 17.05
C GLY A 211 0.81 9.33 18.27
N GLU A 212 0.88 10.19 19.28
CA GLU A 212 1.39 9.89 20.60
C GLU A 212 0.30 10.09 21.65
N ARG A 213 0.23 9.21 22.63
CA ARG A 213 -0.68 9.28 23.77
C ARG A 213 -0.06 8.73 25.04
N HIS A 214 -0.58 9.10 26.20
CA HIS A 214 -0.15 8.48 27.46
C HIS A 214 -0.67 7.04 27.57
N VAL A 215 0.13 6.18 28.19
CA VAL A 215 -0.31 4.81 28.53
C VAL A 215 -1.59 4.90 29.38
N GLY A 216 -2.61 4.13 28.97
CA GLY A 216 -3.89 4.11 29.67
C GLY A 216 -4.90 5.18 29.25
N ASP A 217 -4.54 6.09 28.34
CA ASP A 217 -5.49 7.02 27.73
C ASP A 217 -6.42 6.25 26.77
N ASN A 218 -7.50 5.73 27.32
CA ASN A 218 -8.52 4.97 26.58
C ASN A 218 -9.88 5.62 26.80
N ARG A 219 -10.62 5.86 25.74
CA ARG A 219 -12.02 6.28 25.82
C ARG A 219 -12.89 5.06 26.07
N ILE A 220 -13.47 5.00 27.26
CA ILE A 220 -14.28 3.86 27.71
C ILE A 220 -15.75 4.24 27.72
N ILE A 221 -16.59 3.45 27.03
CA ILE A 221 -18.05 3.57 27.05
C ILE A 221 -18.63 2.21 27.44
N ASN A 222 -19.49 2.20 28.46
CA ASN A 222 -20.10 0.96 28.99
C ASN A 222 -19.08 -0.13 29.33
N GLY A 223 -17.93 0.24 29.90
CA GLY A 223 -16.87 -0.69 30.31
C GLY A 223 -16.05 -1.28 29.16
N ARG A 224 -16.19 -0.77 27.95
CA ARG A 224 -15.41 -1.19 26.77
C ARG A 224 -14.60 -0.04 26.21
N ILE A 225 -13.37 -0.32 25.76
CA ILE A 225 -12.57 0.64 25.03
C ILE A 225 -13.24 0.87 23.66
N GLN A 226 -13.62 2.12 23.41
CA GLN A 226 -14.23 2.58 22.17
C GLN A 226 -13.30 3.45 21.32
N GLY A 227 -12.18 3.89 21.90
CA GLY A 227 -11.18 4.67 21.21
C GLY A 227 -9.90 4.81 22.05
N ARG A 228 -8.84 5.23 21.38
CA ARG A 228 -7.52 5.50 21.97
C ARG A 228 -7.08 6.91 21.55
N PRO A 229 -7.60 7.95 22.26
CA PRO A 229 -7.32 9.33 21.88
C PRO A 229 -5.83 9.63 22.00
N ILE A 230 -5.26 10.24 20.97
CA ILE A 230 -3.90 10.75 21.00
C ILE A 230 -3.86 12.17 21.57
N SER A 231 -2.78 12.54 22.24
CA SER A 231 -2.54 13.90 22.73
C SER A 231 -1.80 14.75 21.70
N ASP A 232 -0.90 14.12 20.94
CA ASP A 232 -0.01 14.78 20.00
C ASP A 232 -0.03 14.02 18.66
N LEU A 233 -0.05 14.77 17.56
CA LEU A 233 0.05 14.27 16.21
C LEU A 233 1.32 14.81 15.59
N HIS A 234 2.10 13.93 14.97
CA HIS A 234 3.38 14.24 14.37
C HIS A 234 3.38 13.87 12.90
N ILE A 235 4.01 14.70 12.08
CA ILE A 235 4.32 14.41 10.69
C ILE A 235 5.84 14.50 10.55
N VAL A 236 6.46 13.43 10.03
CA VAL A 236 7.91 13.35 9.82
C VAL A 236 8.20 12.91 8.40
N ASP A 237 9.29 13.48 7.84
CA ASP A 237 9.81 13.03 6.56
C ASP A 237 10.46 11.62 6.66
N PRO A 238 10.83 10.97 5.54
CA PRO A 238 11.49 9.67 5.56
C PRO A 238 12.81 9.61 6.35
N GLN A 239 13.46 10.76 6.58
CA GLN A 239 14.67 10.90 7.37
C GLN A 239 14.41 11.19 8.85
N LEU A 240 13.12 11.15 9.27
CA LEU A 240 12.60 11.46 10.61
C LEU A 240 12.79 12.91 11.06
N ASN A 241 12.96 13.85 10.13
CA ASN A 241 12.87 15.28 10.47
C ASN A 241 11.42 15.67 10.69
N SER A 242 11.13 16.47 11.75
CA SER A 242 9.79 16.97 11.98
C SER A 242 9.36 17.92 10.86
N VAL A 243 8.27 17.58 10.19
CA VAL A 243 7.57 18.43 9.22
C VAL A 243 6.53 19.25 9.97
N MET A 244 5.79 18.62 10.88
CA MET A 244 4.76 19.29 11.68
C MET A 244 4.50 18.53 12.99
N ASP A 245 4.29 19.30 14.04
CA ASP A 245 3.77 18.83 15.31
C ASP A 245 2.45 19.55 15.62
N TYR A 246 1.42 18.79 15.95
CA TYR A 246 0.10 19.33 16.24
C TYR A 246 -0.41 18.82 17.60
N SER A 247 -0.58 19.75 18.52
CA SER A 247 -1.20 19.52 19.81
C SER A 247 -2.03 20.71 20.25
N LYS A 248 -2.99 20.49 21.14
CA LYS A 248 -3.79 21.57 21.76
C LYS A 248 -3.96 21.25 23.23
N GLU A 249 -3.68 22.23 24.10
CA GLU A 249 -3.76 22.08 25.53
C GLU A 249 -5.13 21.58 26.01
N GLY A 250 -5.14 20.46 26.71
CA GLY A 250 -6.35 19.83 27.27
C GLY A 250 -7.26 19.16 26.24
N LEU A 251 -6.85 19.07 24.99
CA LEU A 251 -7.58 18.36 23.94
C LEU A 251 -6.87 17.07 23.52
N TYR A 252 -7.67 16.14 23.08
CA TYR A 252 -7.27 14.83 22.56
C TYR A 252 -7.91 14.59 21.21
N PHE A 253 -7.31 13.76 20.36
CA PHE A 253 -7.72 13.60 18.97
C PHE A 253 -8.06 12.14 18.67
N GLU A 254 -9.16 11.92 17.97
CA GLU A 254 -9.60 10.64 17.41
C GLU A 254 -10.15 10.83 16.00
N ASP A 255 -10.58 9.74 15.38
CA ASP A 255 -11.19 9.72 14.04
C ASP A 255 -10.34 10.45 12.99
N ILE A 256 -9.02 10.25 13.06
CA ILE A 256 -8.07 10.93 12.18
C ILE A 256 -8.15 10.29 10.79
N ARG A 257 -8.42 11.13 9.78
CA ARG A 257 -8.54 10.71 8.38
C ARG A 257 -7.71 11.62 7.50
N ILE A 258 -6.97 10.99 6.60
CA ILE A 258 -6.20 11.66 5.56
C ILE A 258 -7.07 11.66 4.30
N ASP A 259 -7.34 12.83 3.75
CA ASP A 259 -8.24 13.04 2.61
C ASP A 259 -7.63 14.11 1.69
N GLY A 260 -6.89 13.64 0.68
CA GLY A 260 -6.10 14.51 -0.19
C GLY A 260 -5.07 15.32 0.59
N ASP A 261 -5.15 16.66 0.48
CA ASP A 261 -4.30 17.65 1.15
C ASP A 261 -4.69 17.93 2.62
N ARG A 262 -5.63 17.16 3.18
CA ARG A 262 -6.27 17.45 4.47
C ARG A 262 -6.17 16.28 5.43
N ILE A 263 -5.85 16.62 6.68
CA ILE A 263 -5.99 15.71 7.81
C ILE A 263 -7.17 16.19 8.64
N ARG A 264 -8.25 15.41 8.67
CA ARG A 264 -9.44 15.69 9.48
C ARG A 264 -9.37 14.89 10.76
N LEU A 265 -9.74 15.52 11.88
CA LEU A 265 -9.72 14.90 13.18
C LEU A 265 -10.89 15.38 14.06
N ALA A 266 -11.30 14.54 15.00
CA ALA A 266 -12.26 14.87 16.02
C ALA A 266 -11.52 15.22 17.32
N GLN A 267 -11.94 16.34 17.96
CA GLN A 267 -11.36 16.83 19.20
C GLN A 267 -12.23 16.43 20.38
N TYR A 268 -11.57 15.92 21.41
CA TYR A 268 -12.20 15.49 22.67
C TYR A 268 -11.54 16.17 23.85
N LYS A 269 -12.30 16.34 24.92
CA LYS A 269 -11.81 16.78 26.22
C LYS A 269 -11.98 15.65 27.24
N LYS A 270 -10.91 15.34 27.98
CA LYS A 270 -10.94 14.35 29.04
C LYS A 270 -11.60 14.95 30.29
N GLY A 271 -12.51 14.20 30.92
CA GLY A 271 -13.12 14.54 32.19
C GLY A 271 -12.11 14.39 33.34
N GLU A 272 -12.32 15.12 34.45
CA GLU A 272 -11.46 15.03 35.62
C GLU A 272 -11.59 13.65 36.27
N GLY A 273 -10.44 12.96 36.43
CA GLY A 273 -10.32 11.67 37.13
C GLY A 273 -10.95 10.46 36.44
N SER A 274 -11.33 10.53 35.16
CA SER A 274 -11.99 9.45 34.43
C SER A 274 -11.40 9.23 33.03
N ASN A 275 -11.63 8.02 32.47
CA ASN A 275 -11.40 7.71 31.08
C ASN A 275 -12.62 8.09 30.20
N GLU A 276 -13.40 9.07 30.64
CA GLU A 276 -14.49 9.64 29.89
C GLU A 276 -13.99 10.82 29.06
N TYR A 277 -14.30 10.78 27.77
CA TYR A 277 -13.95 11.80 26.82
C TYR A 277 -15.23 12.38 26.19
N SER A 278 -15.36 13.70 26.21
CA SER A 278 -16.48 14.41 25.61
C SER A 278 -16.06 15.03 24.28
N PHE A 279 -16.83 14.81 23.24
CA PHE A 279 -16.63 15.43 21.93
C PHE A 279 -16.73 16.95 22.07
N VAL A 280 -15.79 17.67 21.48
CA VAL A 280 -15.74 19.14 21.47
C VAL A 280 -16.06 19.68 20.07
N SER A 281 -15.27 19.31 19.09
CA SER A 281 -15.40 19.81 17.72
C SER A 281 -14.64 18.91 16.73
N ARG A 282 -14.76 19.25 15.46
CA ARG A 282 -13.86 18.72 14.42
C ARG A 282 -12.89 19.79 13.99
N ASP A 283 -11.69 19.37 13.62
CA ASP A 283 -10.67 20.26 13.07
C ASP A 283 -10.12 19.68 11.77
N THR A 284 -9.47 20.53 10.99
CA THR A 284 -8.85 20.16 9.73
C THR A 284 -7.50 20.86 9.61
N ILE A 285 -6.46 20.05 9.46
CA ILE A 285 -5.12 20.50 9.14
C ILE A 285 -5.03 20.46 7.61
N VAL A 286 -4.60 21.56 7.01
CA VAL A 286 -4.42 21.68 5.55
C VAL A 286 -2.94 21.84 5.28
N SER A 287 -2.39 21.07 4.35
CA SER A 287 -1.06 21.33 3.84
C SER A 287 -1.02 22.66 3.12
N SER A 288 0.03 23.44 3.37
CA SER A 288 0.28 24.69 2.64
C SER A 288 1.13 24.47 1.39
N GLU A 289 1.55 23.25 1.13
CA GLU A 289 2.21 22.93 -0.12
C GLU A 289 1.16 22.97 -1.23
N GLU A 290 1.40 23.82 -2.24
CA GLU A 290 0.69 23.73 -3.51
C GLU A 290 0.88 22.29 -4.00
N GLU A 291 -0.22 21.61 -4.37
CA GLU A 291 -0.14 20.33 -5.07
C GLU A 291 0.91 20.52 -6.17
N ALA A 292 2.05 19.88 -6.04
CA ALA A 292 2.92 19.68 -7.18
C ALA A 292 2.00 19.01 -8.19
N ASP A 293 1.72 19.71 -9.31
CA ASP A 293 0.94 19.16 -10.41
C ASP A 293 1.48 17.76 -10.67
N LEU A 294 0.88 16.76 -10.06
CA LEU A 294 1.03 15.40 -10.46
C LEU A 294 0.49 15.40 -11.89
N TYR A 295 1.37 15.61 -12.86
CA TYR A 295 1.11 15.29 -14.24
C TYR A 295 0.82 13.79 -14.27
N THR A 296 -0.39 13.46 -13.90
CA THR A 296 -0.98 12.18 -14.18
C THR A 296 -1.03 12.13 -15.70
N ASN A 297 -0.08 11.40 -16.28
CA ASN A 297 -0.16 11.02 -17.67
C ASN A 297 -1.39 10.13 -17.79
N TYR A 298 -2.54 10.73 -18.10
CA TYR A 298 -3.77 9.99 -18.33
C TYR A 298 -3.62 9.17 -19.60
N ILE A 299 -3.56 7.86 -19.44
CA ILE A 299 -3.89 6.97 -20.54
C ILE A 299 -5.39 6.74 -20.44
N SER A 300 -6.16 7.40 -21.29
CA SER A 300 -7.59 7.15 -21.39
C SER A 300 -7.88 6.11 -22.46
N SER A 301 -8.75 5.16 -22.17
CA SER A 301 -9.30 4.25 -23.18
C SER A 301 -10.76 4.60 -23.44
N SER A 302 -11.18 4.67 -24.69
CA SER A 302 -12.59 4.74 -25.06
C SER A 302 -12.99 3.45 -25.76
N ASP A 303 -14.02 2.78 -25.27
CA ASP A 303 -14.70 1.71 -26.00
C ASP A 303 -15.64 2.34 -27.02
N THR A 304 -15.32 2.17 -28.28
CA THR A 304 -16.31 2.27 -29.35
C THR A 304 -16.58 0.85 -29.83
N ASP A 305 -17.83 0.54 -30.16
CA ASP A 305 -18.35 -0.82 -30.50
C ASP A 305 -17.50 -1.66 -31.48
N THR A 306 -16.40 -1.15 -31.98
CA THR A 306 -15.55 -1.80 -32.99
C THR A 306 -14.04 -1.65 -32.80
N LYS A 307 -13.52 -0.74 -31.95
CA LYS A 307 -12.06 -0.57 -31.74
C LYS A 307 -11.76 0.08 -30.38
N LYS A 308 -10.92 -0.56 -29.57
CA LYS A 308 -10.24 0.09 -28.44
C LYS A 308 -9.22 1.09 -28.99
N ARG A 309 -9.32 2.36 -28.56
CA ARG A 309 -8.29 3.37 -28.81
C ARG A 309 -7.66 3.75 -27.46
N ILE A 310 -6.34 3.74 -27.42
CA ILE A 310 -5.53 4.23 -26.30
C ILE A 310 -4.99 5.60 -26.70
N TYR A 311 -5.19 6.60 -25.89
CA TYR A 311 -4.75 7.97 -26.10
C TYR A 311 -3.68 8.37 -25.12
#